data_3633061976fd1c0568d7d9e7bd971496
#
_entry.id   3633061976fd1c0568d7d9e7bd971496
#
_cell.length_a   1.000
_cell.length_b   1.000
_cell.length_c   1.000
_cell.angle_alpha   90.00
_cell.angle_beta   90.00
_cell.angle_gamma   90.00
#
_symmetry.space_group_name_H-M   'P 1'
#
loop_
_entity.id
_entity.type
_entity.pdbx_description
1 polymer ?
#
loop_
_entity_poly.entity_id
_entity_poly.type
_entity_poly.pdbx_seq_one_letter_code
_entity_poly.pdbx_strand_id
1 'polypeptide(L)'
;MIRLAAIVLVAFALAGCGSDRSTDNGAAPTTTSTSPPSMQTVPDCMAPPDASTSTKKSSANENRETMYLTSISDGSDKCSAKVLFGFEERAPGPGYEVSYRPAATAKVEDGSGNPVEIDGQAFLVVKLTPAMTAKIDGDQVMKTYTGPNRLPGTGPIAEVVKTGDFEGVVTWVIGFDREHPFTTDWSDSQLVVKIDYS
;
A
#
# COMPACT_ATOMS: atom_id res chain seq x y z
N MET A 1 24.78 34.81 13.38
CA MET A 1 26.04 34.05 13.42
C MET A 1 26.01 33.10 12.23
N ILE A 2 26.80 33.46 11.23
CA ILE A 2 26.88 32.78 9.91
C ILE A 2 27.97 31.73 10.03
N ARG A 3 27.70 30.46 9.71
CA ARG A 3 28.76 29.45 9.52
C ARG A 3 28.67 28.91 8.09
N LEU A 4 29.65 29.32 7.30
CA LEU A 4 30.03 28.68 6.04
C LEU A 4 30.60 27.28 6.35
N ALA A 5 30.27 26.29 5.54
CA ALA A 5 30.98 25.03 5.46
C ALA A 5 31.24 24.66 3.99
N ALA A 6 32.46 24.24 3.76
CA ALA A 6 33.18 24.17 2.51
C ALA A 6 32.74 23.00 1.59
N ILE A 7 32.82 23.27 0.29
CA ILE A 7 32.71 22.32 -0.83
C ILE A 7 34.08 21.62 -0.98
N VAL A 8 34.08 20.29 -0.98
CA VAL A 8 35.24 19.48 -1.40
C VAL A 8 34.90 18.85 -2.75
N LEU A 9 35.57 19.34 -3.79
CA LEU A 9 35.65 18.77 -5.13
C LEU A 9 36.73 17.69 -5.14
N VAL A 10 36.37 16.44 -5.50
CA VAL A 10 37.34 15.39 -5.82
C VAL A 10 37.23 15.09 -7.31
N ALA A 11 38.28 15.46 -8.03
CA ALA A 11 38.49 15.09 -9.43
C ALA A 11 39.22 13.76 -9.50
N PHE A 12 38.72 12.79 -10.27
CA PHE A 12 39.46 11.61 -10.68
C PHE A 12 39.79 11.68 -12.17
N ALA A 13 41.08 11.60 -12.44
CA ALA A 13 41.70 11.67 -13.76
C ALA A 13 41.67 10.31 -14.47
N LEU A 14 41.52 10.37 -15.78
CA LEU A 14 41.65 9.31 -16.77
C LEU A 14 43.14 9.07 -17.11
N ALA A 15 43.54 7.81 -17.19
CA ALA A 15 44.62 7.30 -18.03
C ALA A 15 44.50 5.76 -18.01
N GLY A 16 44.69 4.97 -19.05
CA GLY A 16 45.43 5.11 -20.26
C GLY A 16 45.19 3.95 -21.22
N CYS A 17 45.41 4.25 -22.45
CA CYS A 17 45.49 3.30 -23.58
C CYS A 17 46.71 2.39 -23.46
N GLY A 18 46.51 1.10 -23.78
CA GLY A 18 47.59 0.17 -24.08
C GLY A 18 47.21 -0.65 -25.31
N SER A 19 47.77 -0.29 -26.46
CA SER A 19 47.76 -1.11 -27.68
C SER A 19 48.94 -2.03 -27.65
N ASP A 20 48.72 -3.33 -27.75
CA ASP A 20 49.76 -4.27 -28.19
C ASP A 20 49.20 -5.17 -29.30
N ARG A 21 49.87 -5.05 -30.42
CA ARG A 21 49.77 -5.89 -31.61
C ARG A 21 50.70 -7.09 -31.39
N SER A 22 50.18 -8.29 -31.49
CA SER A 22 50.99 -9.47 -31.80
C SER A 22 50.24 -10.34 -32.78
N THR A 23 50.95 -10.62 -33.84
CA THR A 23 50.62 -11.40 -35.01
C THR A 23 50.68 -12.91 -34.72
N ASP A 24 49.73 -13.62 -35.33
CA ASP A 24 49.84 -14.91 -36.02
C ASP A 24 49.96 -16.21 -35.19
N ASN A 25 48.99 -17.08 -35.30
CA ASN A 25 49.07 -18.40 -35.95
C ASN A 25 47.74 -19.18 -35.77
N GLY A 26 47.30 -19.74 -36.88
CA GLY A 26 46.01 -20.41 -37.03
C GLY A 26 45.80 -21.63 -36.14
N ALA A 27 44.64 -21.70 -35.57
CA ALA A 27 43.99 -22.92 -35.13
C ALA A 27 42.50 -22.76 -35.38
N ALA A 28 41.86 -23.80 -35.89
CA ALA A 28 40.45 -23.84 -36.26
C ALA A 28 39.51 -23.39 -35.13
N PRO A 29 38.41 -22.71 -35.44
CA PRO A 29 37.48 -22.30 -34.40
C PRO A 29 36.69 -23.52 -33.90
N THR A 30 37.01 -23.96 -32.69
CA THR A 30 36.08 -24.79 -31.91
C THR A 30 34.91 -23.90 -31.58
N THR A 31 33.76 -24.11 -32.21
CA THR A 31 32.51 -23.47 -31.87
C THR A 31 32.07 -23.94 -30.48
N THR A 32 32.53 -23.27 -29.45
CA THR A 32 31.94 -23.39 -28.12
C THR A 32 30.57 -22.72 -28.18
N SER A 33 29.53 -23.55 -28.31
CA SER A 33 28.13 -23.11 -28.16
C SER A 33 27.96 -22.60 -26.73
N THR A 34 28.14 -21.31 -26.53
CA THR A 34 27.75 -20.65 -25.30
C THR A 34 26.24 -20.54 -25.34
N SER A 35 25.56 -21.46 -24.66
CA SER A 35 24.14 -21.33 -24.38
C SER A 35 23.91 -19.94 -23.73
N PRO A 36 22.92 -19.16 -24.21
CA PRO A 36 22.60 -17.91 -23.58
C PRO A 36 22.26 -18.20 -22.10
N PRO A 37 22.64 -17.30 -21.19
CA PRO A 37 22.26 -17.46 -19.77
C PRO A 37 20.75 -17.65 -19.72
N SER A 38 20.32 -18.75 -19.11
CA SER A 38 18.90 -18.97 -18.81
C SER A 38 18.40 -17.69 -18.12
N MET A 39 17.52 -16.96 -18.78
CA MET A 39 16.70 -15.96 -18.09
C MET A 39 16.01 -16.72 -16.96
N GLN A 40 16.43 -16.47 -15.74
CA GLN A 40 15.67 -16.88 -14.57
C GLN A 40 14.31 -16.22 -14.74
N THR A 41 13.33 -17.00 -15.14
CA THR A 41 11.93 -16.59 -15.11
C THR A 41 11.66 -16.15 -13.68
N VAL A 42 11.48 -14.85 -13.51
CA VAL A 42 10.93 -14.28 -12.31
C VAL A 42 9.63 -15.06 -12.04
N PRO A 43 9.44 -15.66 -10.86
CA PRO A 43 8.20 -16.36 -10.60
C PRO A 43 7.05 -15.41 -10.90
N ASP A 44 6.18 -15.80 -11.81
CA ASP A 44 4.99 -15.03 -12.15
C ASP A 44 4.21 -14.82 -10.88
N CYS A 45 3.90 -13.56 -10.56
CA CYS A 45 3.06 -13.22 -9.44
C CYS A 45 1.67 -13.79 -9.71
N MET A 46 1.29 -14.83 -8.98
CA MET A 46 -0.05 -15.40 -9.09
C MET A 46 -0.95 -14.75 -8.04
N ALA A 47 -1.98 -14.07 -8.52
CA ALA A 47 -3.02 -13.58 -7.64
C ALA A 47 -3.75 -14.75 -6.96
N PRO A 48 -4.16 -14.63 -5.69
CA PRO A 48 -5.01 -15.61 -5.05
C PRO A 48 -6.31 -15.83 -5.85
N PRO A 49 -6.87 -17.05 -5.85
CA PRO A 49 -8.06 -17.37 -6.67
C PRO A 49 -9.31 -16.56 -6.31
N ASP A 50 -9.38 -16.01 -5.11
CA ASP A 50 -10.46 -15.16 -4.60
C ASP A 50 -10.19 -13.66 -4.79
N ALA A 51 -9.01 -13.29 -5.30
CA ALA A 51 -8.69 -11.90 -5.63
C ALA A 51 -9.57 -11.41 -6.80
N SER A 52 -10.20 -10.28 -6.62
CA SER A 52 -11.05 -9.66 -7.64
C SER A 52 -11.25 -8.17 -7.35
N THR A 53 -11.77 -7.41 -8.31
CA THR A 53 -12.18 -6.02 -8.10
C THR A 53 -13.60 -5.89 -7.52
N SER A 54 -14.27 -7.03 -7.29
CA SER A 54 -15.62 -7.06 -6.72
C SER A 54 -15.63 -6.65 -5.26
N THR A 55 -16.73 -6.04 -4.82
CA THR A 55 -16.95 -5.65 -3.42
C THR A 55 -16.78 -6.83 -2.47
N LYS A 56 -15.98 -6.64 -1.43
CA LYS A 56 -15.84 -7.58 -0.30
C LYS A 56 -16.56 -7.00 0.92
N LYS A 57 -17.31 -7.86 1.61
CA LYS A 57 -18.08 -7.47 2.80
C LYS A 57 -17.99 -8.52 3.88
N SER A 58 -17.99 -8.06 5.12
CA SER A 58 -18.24 -8.88 6.30
C SER A 58 -19.34 -8.24 7.13
N SER A 59 -20.15 -9.06 7.77
CA SER A 59 -21.14 -8.58 8.74
C SER A 59 -20.45 -8.02 9.98
N ALA A 60 -21.07 -7.05 10.65
CA ALA A 60 -20.65 -6.65 11.98
C ALA A 60 -20.68 -7.84 12.96
N ASN A 61 -19.90 -7.73 14.05
CA ASN A 61 -20.00 -8.69 15.14
C ASN A 61 -21.46 -8.78 15.65
N GLU A 62 -21.85 -9.96 16.17
CA GLU A 62 -23.23 -10.24 16.59
C GLU A 62 -23.75 -9.26 17.63
N ASN A 63 -22.88 -8.77 18.52
CA ASN A 63 -23.20 -7.84 19.58
C ASN A 63 -23.19 -6.37 19.10
N ARG A 64 -22.77 -6.08 17.87
CA ARG A 64 -22.59 -4.72 17.34
C ARG A 64 -21.77 -3.81 18.24
N GLU A 65 -20.80 -4.38 18.94
CA GLU A 65 -19.89 -3.60 19.76
C GLU A 65 -19.00 -2.72 18.89
N THR A 66 -18.84 -1.47 19.32
CA THR A 66 -17.96 -0.53 18.65
C THR A 66 -16.50 -0.98 18.78
N MET A 67 -15.84 -1.11 17.65
CA MET A 67 -14.41 -1.42 17.58
C MET A 67 -13.60 -0.14 17.45
N TYR A 68 -12.50 -0.09 18.17
CA TYR A 68 -11.65 1.10 18.19
C TYR A 68 -10.41 0.88 17.34
N LEU A 69 -10.32 1.66 16.25
CA LEU A 69 -9.14 1.67 15.39
C LEU A 69 -7.95 2.24 16.16
N THR A 70 -6.81 1.58 16.09
CA THR A 70 -5.58 1.97 16.80
C THR A 70 -4.42 2.26 15.88
N SER A 71 -4.36 1.58 14.73
CA SER A 71 -3.26 1.74 13.79
C SER A 71 -3.69 1.55 12.35
N ILE A 72 -2.97 2.19 11.44
CA ILE A 72 -2.99 1.90 10.01
C ILE A 72 -1.54 1.85 9.55
N SER A 73 -1.25 0.87 8.72
CA SER A 73 0.03 0.74 8.05
C SER A 73 -0.16 0.19 6.66
N ASP A 74 0.74 0.49 5.77
CA ASP A 74 0.83 -0.08 4.44
C ASP A 74 2.21 -0.69 4.21
N GLY A 75 2.32 -1.51 3.20
CA GLY A 75 3.55 -2.15 2.79
C GLY A 75 3.37 -2.86 1.47
N SER A 76 4.47 -3.08 0.77
CA SER A 76 4.46 -3.79 -0.51
C SER A 76 5.62 -4.75 -0.62
N ASP A 77 5.42 -5.80 -1.38
CA ASP A 77 6.45 -6.71 -1.86
C ASP A 77 6.46 -6.70 -3.40
N LYS A 78 7.13 -7.66 -4.02
CA LYS A 78 7.26 -7.74 -5.47
C LYS A 78 5.92 -7.92 -6.21
N CYS A 79 4.93 -8.55 -5.58
CA CYS A 79 3.70 -9.01 -6.21
C CYS A 79 2.45 -8.46 -5.56
N SER A 80 2.54 -7.93 -4.36
CA SER A 80 1.38 -7.45 -3.62
C SER A 80 1.69 -6.24 -2.74
N ALA A 81 0.67 -5.44 -2.52
CA ALA A 81 0.64 -4.41 -1.47
C ALA A 81 -0.42 -4.77 -0.44
N LYS A 82 -0.28 -4.23 0.77
CA LYS A 82 -1.23 -4.44 1.86
C LYS A 82 -1.51 -3.13 2.57
N VAL A 83 -2.75 -2.95 2.97
CA VAL A 83 -3.13 -1.95 3.97
C VAL A 83 -3.74 -2.69 5.15
N LEU A 84 -3.19 -2.44 6.34
CA LEU A 84 -3.60 -3.08 7.58
C LEU A 84 -4.30 -2.07 8.46
N PHE A 85 -5.50 -2.40 8.90
CA PHE A 85 -6.30 -1.60 9.84
C PHE A 85 -6.33 -2.36 11.17
N GLY A 86 -5.53 -1.90 12.13
CA GLY A 86 -5.41 -2.52 13.46
C GLY A 86 -6.42 -1.95 14.45
N PHE A 87 -7.02 -2.84 15.24
CA PHE A 87 -8.01 -2.51 16.25
C PHE A 87 -7.52 -2.91 17.63
N GLU A 88 -8.16 -2.41 18.67
CA GLU A 88 -7.99 -2.97 20.02
C GLU A 88 -8.35 -4.45 19.98
N GLU A 89 -7.63 -5.24 20.79
CA GLU A 89 -7.73 -6.70 20.80
C GLU A 89 -9.13 -7.14 21.24
N ARG A 90 -9.98 -7.41 20.27
CA ARG A 90 -11.32 -7.98 20.42
C ARG A 90 -11.68 -8.78 19.17
N ALA A 91 -12.18 -9.97 19.38
CA ALA A 91 -12.78 -10.77 18.32
C ALA A 91 -14.28 -10.93 18.58
N PRO A 92 -15.13 -10.92 17.54
CA PRO A 92 -14.86 -10.64 16.13
C PRO A 92 -14.68 -9.14 15.86
N GLY A 93 -14.01 -8.80 14.74
CA GLY A 93 -13.79 -7.42 14.29
C GLY A 93 -15.06 -6.65 13.91
N PRO A 94 -14.93 -5.37 13.47
CA PRO A 94 -16.07 -4.63 12.93
C PRO A 94 -16.55 -5.28 11.63
N GLY A 95 -17.77 -5.01 11.24
CA GLY A 95 -18.18 -5.21 9.88
C GLY A 95 -17.40 -4.31 8.94
N TYR A 96 -17.20 -4.75 7.71
CA TYR A 96 -16.55 -3.93 6.70
C TYR A 96 -17.22 -4.05 5.34
N GLU A 97 -17.05 -3.01 4.55
CA GLU A 97 -17.27 -3.01 3.12
C GLU A 97 -16.04 -2.43 2.43
N VAL A 98 -15.45 -3.19 1.51
CA VAL A 98 -14.32 -2.74 0.69
C VAL A 98 -14.75 -2.80 -0.77
N SER A 99 -14.77 -1.66 -1.45
CA SER A 99 -15.28 -1.56 -2.82
C SER A 99 -14.66 -0.40 -3.59
N TYR A 100 -14.41 -0.60 -4.88
CA TYR A 100 -14.09 0.51 -5.77
C TYR A 100 -15.29 1.45 -5.93
N ARG A 101 -15.02 2.74 -5.93
CA ARG A 101 -16.02 3.80 -6.11
C ARG A 101 -15.53 4.85 -7.11
N PRO A 102 -16.43 5.46 -7.89
CA PRO A 102 -16.09 6.62 -8.71
C PRO A 102 -15.53 7.77 -7.88
N ALA A 103 -14.61 8.55 -8.45
CA ALA A 103 -13.98 9.70 -7.77
C ALA A 103 -15.01 10.64 -7.11
N ALA A 104 -16.12 10.90 -7.79
CA ALA A 104 -17.19 11.78 -7.28
C ALA A 104 -17.81 11.32 -5.96
N THR A 105 -17.69 10.03 -5.60
CA THR A 105 -18.23 9.46 -4.35
C THR A 105 -17.16 8.94 -3.41
N ALA A 106 -15.94 8.73 -3.89
CA ALA A 106 -14.82 8.30 -3.08
C ALA A 106 -14.06 9.51 -2.46
N LYS A 107 -13.96 10.60 -3.21
CA LYS A 107 -13.19 11.80 -2.84
C LYS A 107 -14.07 12.84 -2.13
N VAL A 108 -14.84 12.39 -1.17
CA VAL A 108 -15.71 13.26 -0.35
C VAL A 108 -15.58 12.90 1.12
N GLU A 109 -15.65 13.89 1.97
CA GLU A 109 -15.67 13.71 3.41
C GLU A 109 -17.07 13.24 3.86
N ASP A 110 -17.12 12.14 4.62
CA ASP A 110 -18.37 11.66 5.20
C ASP A 110 -18.98 12.71 6.14
N GLY A 111 -20.28 12.89 6.05
CA GLY A 111 -21.05 13.84 6.87
C GLY A 111 -21.11 15.26 6.27
N SER A 112 -20.01 15.87 5.89
CA SER A 112 -20.01 17.21 5.30
C SER A 112 -20.22 17.21 3.78
N GLY A 113 -19.78 16.15 3.09
CA GLY A 113 -19.77 16.08 1.64
C GLY A 113 -18.70 16.97 0.98
N ASN A 114 -17.79 17.55 1.75
CA ASN A 114 -16.71 18.38 1.21
C ASN A 114 -15.77 17.53 0.35
N PRO A 115 -15.25 18.07 -0.76
CA PRO A 115 -14.27 17.36 -1.58
C PRO A 115 -12.96 17.14 -0.81
N VAL A 116 -12.38 15.96 -0.98
CA VAL A 116 -11.08 15.58 -0.44
C VAL A 116 -10.14 15.27 -1.60
N GLU A 117 -9.00 15.95 -1.66
CA GLU A 117 -7.98 15.62 -2.65
C GLU A 117 -7.33 14.27 -2.30
N ILE A 118 -7.36 13.33 -3.24
CA ILE A 118 -6.77 12.00 -3.10
C ILE A 118 -6.06 11.66 -4.41
N ASP A 119 -4.79 11.31 -4.32
CA ASP A 119 -3.98 10.92 -5.47
C ASP A 119 -4.41 9.56 -6.03
N GLY A 120 -4.39 9.44 -7.37
CA GLY A 120 -4.77 8.20 -8.06
C GLY A 120 -5.85 8.41 -9.11
N GLN A 121 -6.18 7.33 -9.82
CA GLN A 121 -7.22 7.25 -10.84
C GLN A 121 -8.31 6.24 -10.48
N ALA A 122 -8.01 5.28 -9.61
CA ALA A 122 -8.95 4.32 -9.05
C ALA A 122 -8.96 4.43 -7.51
N PHE A 123 -10.15 4.31 -6.89
CA PHE A 123 -10.34 4.59 -5.47
C PHE A 123 -11.06 3.41 -4.80
N LEU A 124 -10.31 2.70 -3.94
CA LEU A 124 -10.85 1.61 -3.13
C LEU A 124 -11.27 2.17 -1.77
N VAL A 125 -12.56 2.19 -1.52
CA VAL A 125 -13.15 2.70 -0.28
C VAL A 125 -13.28 1.56 0.72
N VAL A 126 -12.75 1.77 1.92
CA VAL A 126 -12.83 0.86 3.06
C VAL A 126 -13.74 1.50 4.12
N LYS A 127 -14.91 0.94 4.33
CA LYS A 127 -15.87 1.32 5.38
C LYS A 127 -15.85 0.29 6.49
N LEU A 128 -15.68 0.76 7.71
CA LEU A 128 -15.60 -0.05 8.93
C LEU A 128 -16.77 0.35 9.84
N THR A 129 -17.59 -0.63 10.28
CA THR A 129 -18.79 -0.34 11.07
C THR A 129 -19.25 -1.54 11.94
N PRO A 130 -19.57 -1.34 13.24
CA PRO A 130 -19.37 -0.12 14.00
C PRO A 130 -17.90 0.06 14.39
N ALA A 131 -17.33 1.21 14.05
CA ALA A 131 -15.94 1.54 14.35
C ALA A 131 -15.78 3.03 14.67
N MET A 132 -14.78 3.36 15.51
CA MET A 132 -14.42 4.72 15.90
C MET A 132 -12.90 4.85 16.04
N THR A 133 -12.37 6.08 15.98
CA THR A 133 -10.97 6.38 16.26
C THR A 133 -10.74 7.02 17.63
N ALA A 134 -11.80 7.10 18.45
CA ALA A 134 -11.72 7.60 19.81
C ALA A 134 -12.78 6.95 20.71
N LYS A 135 -12.50 6.87 22.00
CA LYS A 135 -13.43 6.50 23.07
C LYS A 135 -13.99 7.74 23.72
N ILE A 136 -15.24 7.67 24.15
CA ILE A 136 -15.87 8.70 24.99
C ILE A 136 -16.03 8.11 26.38
N ASP A 137 -15.44 8.75 27.37
CA ASP A 137 -15.56 8.40 28.80
C ASP A 137 -16.03 9.64 29.58
N GLY A 138 -17.31 9.68 29.89
CA GLY A 138 -17.96 10.88 30.40
C GLY A 138 -17.83 12.04 29.41
N ASP A 139 -17.24 13.15 29.86
CA ASP A 139 -16.96 14.33 29.01
C ASP A 139 -15.62 14.31 28.33
N GLN A 140 -14.84 13.21 28.44
CA GLN A 140 -13.51 13.10 27.88
C GLN A 140 -13.51 12.28 26.58
N VAL A 141 -12.80 12.80 25.58
CA VAL A 141 -12.54 12.10 24.31
C VAL A 141 -11.10 11.60 24.31
N MET A 142 -10.93 10.29 24.36
CA MET A 142 -9.62 9.63 24.30
C MET A 142 -9.39 9.06 22.93
N LYS A 143 -8.47 9.67 22.17
CA LYS A 143 -8.12 9.14 20.84
C LYS A 143 -7.47 7.76 20.97
N THR A 144 -7.98 6.78 20.22
CA THR A 144 -7.39 5.45 20.07
C THR A 144 -6.49 5.38 18.86
N TYR A 145 -6.82 6.11 17.80
CA TYR A 145 -5.97 6.31 16.65
C TYR A 145 -5.29 7.69 16.71
N THR A 146 -3.97 7.71 16.79
CA THR A 146 -3.14 8.92 16.86
C THR A 146 -2.24 9.11 15.63
N GLY A 147 -2.36 8.21 14.64
CA GLY A 147 -1.63 8.29 13.39
C GLY A 147 -2.13 9.42 12.46
N PRO A 148 -1.48 9.63 11.33
CA PRO A 148 -1.88 10.64 10.36
C PRO A 148 -3.17 10.24 9.64
N ASN A 149 -3.97 11.24 9.24
CA ASN A 149 -5.17 11.00 8.43
C ASN A 149 -4.82 10.77 6.94
N ARG A 150 -3.55 10.87 6.57
CA ARG A 150 -3.04 10.66 5.22
C ARG A 150 -1.69 9.98 5.32
N LEU A 151 -1.53 8.84 4.64
CA LEU A 151 -0.29 8.09 4.54
C LEU A 151 0.16 8.08 3.07
N PRO A 152 1.46 8.31 2.80
CA PRO A 152 2.02 8.04 1.48
C PRO A 152 1.90 6.54 1.21
N GLY A 153 1.57 6.17 0.00
CA GLY A 153 1.43 4.76 -0.36
C GLY A 153 2.76 4.10 -0.73
N THR A 154 2.71 2.78 -0.85
CA THR A 154 3.81 1.93 -1.31
C THR A 154 3.38 1.05 -2.49
N GLY A 155 4.31 0.73 -3.40
CA GLY A 155 4.00 -0.06 -4.59
C GLY A 155 2.97 0.62 -5.49
N PRO A 156 1.83 -0.02 -5.82
CA PRO A 156 0.77 0.56 -6.65
C PRO A 156 -0.13 1.54 -5.88
N ILE A 157 -0.02 1.61 -4.56
CA ILE A 157 -0.80 2.52 -3.73
C ILE A 157 -0.22 3.93 -3.88
N ALA A 158 -1.02 4.90 -4.35
CA ALA A 158 -0.63 6.30 -4.41
C ALA A 158 -0.66 6.93 -3.02
N GLU A 159 -1.77 6.76 -2.30
CA GLU A 159 -1.92 7.18 -0.91
C GLU A 159 -3.11 6.50 -0.22
N VAL A 160 -3.16 6.61 1.11
CA VAL A 160 -4.28 6.14 1.94
C VAL A 160 -4.78 7.32 2.77
N VAL A 161 -6.05 7.67 2.63
CA VAL A 161 -6.63 8.89 3.23
C VAL A 161 -7.88 8.57 4.03
N LYS A 162 -7.96 9.07 5.27
CA LYS A 162 -9.20 9.02 6.05
C LYS A 162 -10.17 10.09 5.53
N THR A 163 -11.37 9.66 5.14
CA THR A 163 -12.42 10.56 4.66
C THR A 163 -13.62 10.61 5.59
N GLY A 164 -13.69 9.73 6.59
CA GLY A 164 -14.80 9.73 7.53
C GLY A 164 -14.47 9.11 8.89
N ASP A 165 -15.12 9.65 9.93
CA ASP A 165 -15.16 9.14 11.30
C ASP A 165 -16.40 9.71 11.96
N PHE A 166 -17.56 9.22 11.52
CA PHE A 166 -18.84 9.81 11.86
C PHE A 166 -19.89 8.72 12.10
N GLU A 167 -20.69 8.87 13.15
CA GLU A 167 -21.81 7.96 13.51
C GLU A 167 -21.43 6.47 13.60
N GLY A 168 -20.22 6.18 14.12
CA GLY A 168 -19.75 4.81 14.27
C GLY A 168 -19.30 4.16 12.95
N VAL A 169 -19.03 4.98 11.93
CA VAL A 169 -18.43 4.56 10.66
C VAL A 169 -17.09 5.24 10.47
N VAL A 170 -16.05 4.46 10.27
CA VAL A 170 -14.73 4.96 9.89
C VAL A 170 -14.48 4.63 8.44
N THR A 171 -14.20 5.66 7.63
CA THR A 171 -13.99 5.52 6.18
C THR A 171 -12.58 5.92 5.80
N TRP A 172 -11.94 5.05 5.03
CA TRP A 172 -10.64 5.30 4.41
C TRP A 172 -10.73 5.05 2.91
N VAL A 173 -9.93 5.78 2.16
CA VAL A 173 -9.83 5.63 0.70
C VAL A 173 -8.38 5.35 0.34
N ILE A 174 -8.18 4.32 -0.46
CA ILE A 174 -6.88 3.93 -1.00
C ILE A 174 -6.89 4.31 -2.49
N GLY A 175 -5.98 5.20 -2.87
CA GLY A 175 -5.82 5.64 -4.27
C GLY A 175 -4.81 4.77 -5.01
N PHE A 176 -5.10 4.46 -6.28
CA PHE A 176 -4.28 3.67 -7.17
C PHE A 176 -4.17 4.31 -8.56
N ASP A 177 -3.20 3.85 -9.38
CA ASP A 177 -3.11 4.17 -10.80
C ASP A 177 -4.27 3.59 -11.63
N ARG A 178 -4.76 2.40 -11.24
CA ARG A 178 -5.89 1.67 -11.83
C ARG A 178 -6.53 0.74 -10.80
N GLU A 179 -7.64 0.11 -11.15
CA GLU A 179 -8.19 -0.96 -10.31
C GLU A 179 -7.26 -2.19 -10.32
N HIS A 180 -6.99 -2.73 -9.15
CA HIS A 180 -6.26 -3.96 -8.93
C HIS A 180 -7.17 -4.99 -8.25
N PRO A 181 -7.03 -6.30 -8.56
CA PRO A 181 -7.68 -7.34 -7.77
C PRO A 181 -7.22 -7.27 -6.32
N PHE A 182 -8.13 -7.53 -5.39
CA PHE A 182 -7.81 -7.53 -3.97
C PHE A 182 -8.53 -8.64 -3.21
N THR A 183 -7.99 -8.99 -2.06
CA THR A 183 -8.61 -9.83 -1.05
C THR A 183 -8.72 -9.09 0.27
N THR A 184 -9.60 -9.57 1.15
CA THR A 184 -9.73 -9.08 2.52
C THR A 184 -9.66 -10.25 3.48
N ASP A 185 -8.93 -10.10 4.57
CA ASP A 185 -8.82 -11.07 5.64
C ASP A 185 -8.89 -10.38 7.00
N TRP A 186 -9.44 -11.11 7.99
CA TRP A 186 -9.44 -10.66 9.38
C TRP A 186 -8.59 -11.61 10.20
N SER A 187 -7.46 -11.15 10.68
CA SER A 187 -6.54 -11.90 11.52
C SER A 187 -5.84 -11.00 12.54
N ASP A 188 -5.52 -11.52 13.70
CA ASP A 188 -4.75 -10.84 14.74
C ASP A 188 -5.27 -9.42 15.09
N SER A 189 -6.60 -9.28 15.21
CA SER A 189 -7.28 -7.99 15.44
C SER A 189 -7.03 -6.96 14.34
N GLN A 190 -6.76 -7.40 13.12
CA GLN A 190 -6.54 -6.53 11.97
C GLN A 190 -7.42 -6.92 10.78
N LEU A 191 -7.96 -5.93 10.10
CA LEU A 191 -8.42 -6.09 8.73
C LEU A 191 -7.23 -5.89 7.79
N VAL A 192 -6.91 -6.91 7.03
CA VAL A 192 -5.89 -6.85 5.98
C VAL A 192 -6.58 -6.71 4.63
N VAL A 193 -6.31 -5.62 3.92
CA VAL A 193 -6.68 -5.45 2.51
C VAL A 193 -5.41 -5.69 1.70
N LYS A 194 -5.37 -6.83 1.00
CA LYS A 194 -4.23 -7.21 0.16
C LYS A 194 -4.56 -6.95 -1.30
N ILE A 195 -3.71 -6.21 -1.98
CA ILE A 195 -3.82 -5.78 -3.38
C ILE A 195 -2.81 -6.59 -4.20
N ASP A 196 -3.29 -7.26 -5.25
CA ASP A 196 -2.46 -8.05 -6.15
C ASP A 196 -2.22 -7.26 -7.44
N TYR A 197 -0.93 -7.06 -7.77
CA TYR A 197 -0.51 -6.28 -8.95
C TYR A 197 0.55 -7.03 -9.79
N SER A 198 0.25 -8.25 -10.09
CA SER A 198 1.00 -9.09 -11.03
C SER A 198 0.87 -8.61 -12.48
#